data_c829448fdb1e9032437b9d4421fc6b5d
#
_entry.id   c829448fdb1e9032437b9d4421fc6b5d
#
_cell.length_a   1.000
_cell.length_b   1.000
_cell.length_c   1.000
_cell.angle_alpha   90.00
_cell.angle_beta   90.00
_cell.angle_gamma   90.00
#
_symmetry.space_group_name_H-M   'P 1'
#
loop_
_entity.id
_entity.type
_entity.pdbx_description
1 polymer ?
#
loop_
_entity_poly.entity_id
_entity_poly.type
_entity_poly.pdbx_seq_one_letter_code
_entity_poly.pdbx_strand_id
1 'polypeptide(L)'
;MRVLMFGWEFPPYKSGGLGTACYGMGRALAKKGTEILFVLPQTPLDAPVRVGERLSLCSASGTRVERTARNLRINEEVRELWREKLHIEHVDSLLLPYDTPESYDERRRELERLQSVKRNADVFSSTQETILRLHGGYGPDLMSEVYRYACAAVAIARKARFDVIHVHDWMTYPAGILVRKLTGKPLVAHIHALEHDRSGDNMNRDVAGIERAGLEAADRVVAVSHYT
;
A
#
# COMPACT_ATOMS: atom_id res chain seq x y z
N MET A 1 13.25 -17.37 -9.48
CA MET A 1 13.03 -16.30 -8.48
C MET A 1 11.56 -15.95 -8.45
N ARG A 2 11.00 -15.80 -7.27
CA ARG A 2 9.59 -15.43 -7.04
C ARG A 2 9.56 -14.09 -6.33
N VAL A 3 8.78 -13.16 -6.85
CA VAL A 3 8.66 -11.79 -6.31
C VAL A 3 7.24 -11.57 -5.81
N LEU A 4 7.11 -11.14 -4.56
CA LEU A 4 5.89 -10.57 -4.01
C LEU A 4 5.95 -9.05 -4.25
N MET A 5 5.13 -8.59 -5.19
CA MET A 5 5.17 -7.21 -5.67
C MET A 5 3.93 -6.46 -5.21
N PHE A 6 4.11 -5.30 -4.63
CA PHE A 6 3.03 -4.45 -4.14
C PHE A 6 2.93 -3.19 -4.99
N GLY A 7 1.74 -2.93 -5.52
CA GLY A 7 1.45 -1.73 -6.31
C GLY A 7 0.06 -1.21 -6.03
N TRP A 8 -0.21 0.01 -6.50
CA TRP A 8 -1.51 0.67 -6.31
C TRP A 8 -2.37 0.64 -7.56
N GLU A 9 -1.71 0.56 -8.71
CA GLU A 9 -2.34 0.56 -10.03
C GLU A 9 -1.80 -0.57 -10.90
N PHE A 10 -2.67 -1.13 -11.73
CA PHE A 10 -2.29 -2.10 -12.75
C PHE A 10 -3.40 -2.20 -13.82
N PRO A 11 -3.08 -2.09 -15.13
CA PRO A 11 -4.08 -2.28 -16.20
C PRO A 11 -4.69 -3.68 -16.18
N PRO A 12 -5.97 -3.83 -16.55
CA PRO A 12 -6.91 -2.82 -17.01
C PRO A 12 -7.68 -2.12 -15.87
N TYR A 13 -7.46 -2.48 -14.60
CA TYR A 13 -8.29 -2.10 -13.47
C TYR A 13 -8.10 -0.63 -13.06
N LYS A 14 -6.88 -0.15 -13.13
CA LYS A 14 -6.51 1.25 -12.91
C LYS A 14 -5.23 1.52 -13.66
N SER A 15 -5.20 2.57 -14.45
CA SER A 15 -4.11 2.85 -15.37
C SER A 15 -3.79 4.34 -15.41
N GLY A 16 -2.80 4.71 -14.59
CA GLY A 16 -2.04 5.94 -14.73
C GLY A 16 -0.63 5.64 -15.22
N GLY A 17 0.27 6.60 -15.09
CA GLY A 17 1.69 6.41 -15.42
C GLY A 17 2.32 5.29 -14.58
N LEU A 18 2.01 5.26 -13.28
CA LEU A 18 2.44 4.22 -12.35
C LEU A 18 1.97 2.82 -12.80
N GLY A 19 0.69 2.68 -13.12
CA GLY A 19 0.12 1.40 -13.57
C GLY A 19 0.76 0.89 -14.84
N THR A 20 1.00 1.78 -15.81
CA THR A 20 1.67 1.46 -17.07
C THR A 20 3.10 0.99 -16.85
N ALA A 21 3.87 1.68 -15.99
CA ALA A 21 5.23 1.30 -15.64
C ALA A 21 5.28 -0.06 -14.92
N CYS A 22 4.42 -0.29 -13.94
CA CYS A 22 4.30 -1.57 -13.22
C CYS A 22 3.97 -2.72 -14.17
N TYR A 23 3.04 -2.51 -15.11
CA TYR A 23 2.67 -3.51 -16.11
C TYR A 23 3.84 -3.86 -17.02
N GLY A 24 4.51 -2.83 -17.59
CA GLY A 24 5.66 -3.04 -18.49
C GLY A 24 6.79 -3.80 -17.81
N MET A 25 7.14 -3.39 -16.59
CA MET A 25 8.19 -4.04 -15.81
C MET A 25 7.80 -5.46 -15.40
N GLY A 26 6.57 -5.67 -14.89
CA GLY A 26 6.09 -7.00 -14.51
C GLY A 26 6.15 -7.98 -15.66
N ARG A 27 5.73 -7.56 -16.87
CA ARG A 27 5.85 -8.39 -18.08
C ARG A 27 7.29 -8.67 -18.47
N ALA A 28 8.17 -7.68 -18.38
CA ALA A 28 9.58 -7.85 -18.74
C ALA A 28 10.29 -8.82 -17.79
N LEU A 29 10.02 -8.72 -16.49
CA LEU A 29 10.56 -9.66 -15.49
C LEU A 29 10.01 -11.07 -15.68
N ALA A 30 8.71 -11.21 -15.95
CA ALA A 30 8.06 -12.49 -16.22
C ALA A 30 8.67 -13.19 -17.45
N LYS A 31 8.93 -12.45 -18.54
CA LYS A 31 9.64 -12.96 -19.73
C LYS A 31 11.06 -13.45 -19.42
N LYS A 32 11.71 -12.85 -18.41
CA LYS A 32 13.04 -13.29 -17.92
C LYS A 32 12.98 -14.46 -16.94
N GLY A 33 11.82 -15.08 -16.76
CA GLY A 33 11.64 -16.27 -15.92
C GLY A 33 11.32 -15.98 -14.45
N THR A 34 11.05 -14.73 -14.07
CA THR A 34 10.63 -14.36 -12.72
C THR A 34 9.14 -14.63 -12.54
N GLU A 35 8.77 -15.35 -11.49
CA GLU A 35 7.37 -15.50 -11.07
C GLU A 35 6.96 -14.30 -10.22
N ILE A 36 5.84 -13.68 -10.53
CA ILE A 36 5.38 -12.47 -9.85
C ILE A 36 3.96 -12.69 -9.34
N LEU A 37 3.78 -12.48 -8.04
CA LEU A 37 2.49 -12.23 -7.43
C LEU A 37 2.37 -10.73 -7.17
N PHE A 38 1.59 -10.05 -8.01
CA PHE A 38 1.35 -8.61 -7.90
C PHE A 38 0.10 -8.35 -7.08
N VAL A 39 0.23 -7.70 -5.96
CA VAL A 39 -0.86 -7.37 -5.05
C VAL A 39 -1.35 -5.96 -5.34
N LEU A 40 -2.66 -5.81 -5.49
CA LEU A 40 -3.37 -4.55 -5.66
C LEU A 40 -4.31 -4.32 -4.47
N PRO A 41 -4.65 -3.07 -4.14
CA PRO A 41 -5.68 -2.80 -3.14
C PRO A 41 -6.98 -3.54 -3.44
N GLN A 42 -7.44 -3.47 -4.68
CA GLN A 42 -8.64 -4.15 -5.17
C GLN A 42 -8.46 -4.65 -6.61
N THR A 43 -8.99 -5.85 -6.88
CA THR A 43 -9.24 -6.36 -8.23
C THR A 43 -10.72 -6.73 -8.33
N PRO A 44 -11.30 -6.77 -9.54
CA PRO A 44 -12.71 -7.16 -9.73
C PRO A 44 -13.05 -8.59 -9.33
N LEU A 45 -12.05 -9.45 -9.21
CA LEU A 45 -12.22 -10.86 -8.88
C LEU A 45 -11.58 -11.16 -7.52
N ASP A 46 -12.26 -11.96 -6.71
CA ASP A 46 -11.78 -12.38 -5.38
C ASP A 46 -10.63 -13.41 -5.44
N ALA A 47 -10.36 -13.97 -6.61
CA ALA A 47 -9.28 -14.93 -6.84
C ALA A 47 -8.12 -14.30 -7.61
N PRO A 48 -6.89 -14.82 -7.47
CA PRO A 48 -5.76 -14.36 -8.27
C PRO A 48 -6.02 -14.49 -9.77
N VAL A 49 -5.81 -13.39 -10.50
CA VAL A 49 -6.00 -13.31 -11.95
C VAL A 49 -4.67 -13.52 -12.65
N ARG A 50 -4.58 -14.51 -13.53
CA ARG A 50 -3.41 -14.68 -14.38
C ARG A 50 -3.40 -13.65 -15.51
N VAL A 51 -2.33 -12.86 -15.60
CA VAL A 51 -2.10 -11.89 -16.69
C VAL A 51 -1.08 -12.44 -17.70
N GLY A 52 -0.45 -13.56 -17.38
CA GLY A 52 0.54 -14.23 -18.22
C GLY A 52 1.01 -15.53 -17.56
N GLU A 53 2.00 -16.18 -18.15
CA GLU A 53 2.49 -17.47 -17.63
C GLU A 53 3.06 -17.37 -16.20
N ARG A 54 3.69 -16.25 -15.86
CA ARG A 54 4.45 -16.04 -14.62
C ARG A 54 4.04 -14.79 -13.84
N LEU A 55 2.96 -14.13 -14.25
CA LEU A 55 2.44 -12.92 -13.61
C LEU A 55 0.99 -13.14 -13.23
N SER A 56 0.71 -13.04 -11.94
CA SER A 56 -0.63 -13.14 -11.37
C SER A 56 -0.93 -11.90 -10.52
N LEU A 57 -2.17 -11.42 -10.58
CA LEU A 57 -2.68 -10.33 -9.74
C LEU A 57 -3.46 -10.90 -8.57
N CYS A 58 -3.34 -10.28 -7.41
CA CYS A 58 -4.06 -10.63 -6.19
C CYS A 58 -4.69 -9.38 -5.58
N SER A 59 -5.94 -9.49 -5.12
CA SER A 59 -6.62 -8.44 -4.37
C SER A 59 -6.22 -8.47 -2.90
N ALA A 60 -5.91 -7.31 -2.33
CA ALA A 60 -5.78 -7.13 -0.89
C ALA A 60 -7.16 -6.99 -0.23
N SER A 61 -8.16 -6.44 -0.96
CA SER A 61 -9.55 -6.39 -0.51
C SER A 61 -10.12 -7.81 -0.37
N GLY A 62 -10.92 -8.03 0.65
CA GLY A 62 -11.44 -9.36 0.99
C GLY A 62 -10.50 -10.23 1.84
N THR A 63 -9.28 -9.76 2.13
CA THR A 63 -8.34 -10.49 2.99
C THR A 63 -8.91 -10.63 4.40
N ARG A 64 -8.95 -11.88 4.88
CA ARG A 64 -9.34 -12.20 6.25
C ARG A 64 -8.14 -12.11 7.17
N VAL A 65 -8.28 -11.34 8.23
CA VAL A 65 -7.29 -11.20 9.29
C VAL A 65 -7.89 -11.75 10.58
N GLU A 66 -7.31 -12.84 11.07
CA GLU A 66 -7.73 -13.44 12.35
C GLU A 66 -7.31 -12.53 13.51
N ARG A 67 -8.17 -12.38 14.51
CA ARG A 67 -7.88 -11.71 15.78
C ARG A 67 -7.11 -12.63 16.73
N THR A 68 -5.92 -13.03 16.35
CA THR A 68 -5.02 -13.76 17.26
C THR A 68 -4.14 -12.78 18.03
N ALA A 69 -3.65 -13.18 19.21
CA ALA A 69 -2.70 -12.38 20.00
C ALA A 69 -1.47 -11.96 19.16
N ARG A 70 -1.04 -12.82 18.21
CA ARG A 70 0.06 -12.53 17.27
C ARG A 70 -0.32 -11.46 16.24
N ASN A 71 -1.56 -11.46 15.74
CA ASN A 71 -2.05 -10.46 14.79
C ASN A 71 -2.34 -9.12 15.48
N LEU A 72 -2.75 -9.14 16.74
CA LEU A 72 -2.87 -7.95 17.58
C LEU A 72 -1.50 -7.30 17.81
N ARG A 73 -0.44 -8.08 18.08
CA ARG A 73 0.93 -7.55 18.17
C ARG A 73 1.40 -6.93 16.86
N ILE A 74 1.14 -7.55 15.71
CA ILE A 74 1.47 -6.98 14.40
C ILE A 74 0.70 -5.68 14.17
N ASN A 75 -0.56 -5.60 14.55
CA ASN A 75 -1.34 -4.37 14.46
C ASN A 75 -0.80 -3.28 15.41
N GLU A 76 -0.30 -3.64 16.58
CA GLU A 76 0.40 -2.73 17.49
C GLU A 76 1.74 -2.28 16.90
N GLU A 77 2.56 -3.19 16.36
CA GLU A 77 3.81 -2.85 15.66
C GLU A 77 3.57 -1.95 14.43
N VAL A 78 2.46 -2.18 13.71
CA VAL A 78 2.02 -1.30 12.62
C VAL A 78 1.66 0.08 13.14
N ARG A 79 0.93 0.17 14.25
CA ARG A 79 0.57 1.44 14.89
C ARG A 79 1.80 2.16 15.45
N GLU A 80 2.73 1.43 16.06
CA GLU A 80 3.99 1.99 16.54
C GLU A 80 4.85 2.50 15.38
N LEU A 81 4.99 1.72 14.30
CA LEU A 81 5.65 2.18 13.08
C LEU A 81 5.03 3.47 12.55
N TRP A 82 3.69 3.54 12.57
CA TRP A 82 2.92 4.69 12.13
C TRP A 82 3.13 5.91 13.02
N ARG A 83 3.21 5.71 14.35
CA ARG A 83 3.43 6.78 15.34
C ARG A 83 4.89 7.21 15.42
N GLU A 84 5.81 6.25 15.55
CA GLU A 84 7.20 6.53 15.87
C GLU A 84 8.04 6.92 14.66
N LYS A 85 7.85 6.24 13.52
CA LYS A 85 8.66 6.48 12.32
C LYS A 85 8.02 7.41 11.32
N LEU A 86 6.71 7.42 11.26
CA LEU A 86 5.97 8.21 10.27
C LEU A 86 5.36 9.47 10.88
N HIS A 87 5.43 9.67 12.20
CA HIS A 87 4.85 10.79 12.94
C HIS A 87 3.38 11.08 12.60
N ILE A 88 2.64 10.05 12.18
CA ILE A 88 1.23 10.16 11.82
C ILE A 88 0.39 9.88 13.06
N GLU A 89 -0.12 10.93 13.69
CA GLU A 89 -0.98 10.81 14.87
C GLU A 89 -2.43 10.44 14.53
N HIS A 90 -2.89 10.75 13.33
CA HIS A 90 -4.24 10.44 12.83
C HIS A 90 -4.20 9.72 11.49
N VAL A 91 -4.91 8.58 11.43
CA VAL A 91 -5.05 7.75 10.21
C VAL A 91 -6.11 8.32 9.25
N ASP A 92 -6.87 9.33 9.67
CA ASP A 92 -7.89 10.00 8.87
C ASP A 92 -7.30 11.20 8.11
N SER A 93 -6.52 10.92 7.10
CA SER A 93 -5.89 11.93 6.27
C SER A 93 -6.54 12.02 4.89
N LEU A 94 -6.82 13.25 4.47
CA LEU A 94 -7.52 13.64 3.24
C LEU A 94 -6.61 13.74 2.02
N LEU A 95 -5.51 13.00 1.99
CA LEU A 95 -4.50 13.14 0.95
C LEU A 95 -4.92 12.51 -0.38
N LEU A 96 -4.89 13.31 -1.43
CA LEU A 96 -4.84 12.84 -2.81
C LEU A 96 -3.45 13.14 -3.38
N PRO A 97 -2.81 12.20 -4.08
CA PRO A 97 -1.68 12.55 -4.92
C PRO A 97 -2.13 13.62 -5.93
N TYR A 98 -1.39 14.70 -6.04
CA TYR A 98 -1.70 15.85 -6.91
C TYR A 98 -2.76 16.84 -6.39
N ASP A 99 -2.95 16.89 -5.07
CA ASP A 99 -3.90 17.83 -4.48
C ASP A 99 -3.32 19.24 -4.29
N THR A 100 -4.18 20.26 -4.48
CA THR A 100 -3.82 21.65 -4.12
C THR A 100 -4.22 21.93 -2.66
N PRO A 101 -3.61 22.93 -1.98
CA PRO A 101 -3.99 23.31 -0.62
C PRO A 101 -5.49 23.62 -0.46
N GLU A 102 -6.09 24.25 -1.47
CA GLU A 102 -7.52 24.63 -1.46
C GLU A 102 -8.42 23.40 -1.52
N SER A 103 -8.11 22.43 -2.39
CA SER A 103 -8.87 21.17 -2.51
C SER A 103 -8.72 20.28 -1.28
N TYR A 104 -7.58 20.36 -0.60
CA TYR A 104 -7.35 19.68 0.68
C TYR A 104 -8.26 20.26 1.80
N ASP A 105 -8.36 21.57 1.92
CA ASP A 105 -9.19 22.22 2.94
C ASP A 105 -10.69 21.99 2.73
N GLU A 106 -11.17 21.94 1.49
CA GLU A 106 -12.57 21.58 1.20
C GLU A 106 -12.90 20.15 1.61
N ARG A 107 -12.02 19.19 1.32
CA ARG A 107 -12.23 17.80 1.71
C ARG A 107 -12.12 17.58 3.21
N ARG A 108 -11.26 18.31 3.91
CA ARG A 108 -11.17 18.28 5.36
C ARG A 108 -12.50 18.64 6.01
N ARG A 109 -13.15 19.69 5.51
CA ARG A 109 -14.49 20.12 6.00
C ARG A 109 -15.58 19.08 5.72
N GLU A 110 -15.51 18.41 4.57
CA GLU A 110 -16.45 17.34 4.20
C GLU A 110 -16.27 16.11 5.12
N LEU A 111 -15.05 15.74 5.45
CA LEU A 111 -14.76 14.62 6.34
C LEU A 111 -15.18 14.86 7.78
N GLU A 112 -14.97 16.06 8.30
CA GLU A 112 -15.46 16.46 9.62
C GLU A 112 -16.98 16.34 9.72
N ARG A 113 -17.70 16.63 8.63
CA ARG A 113 -19.15 16.39 8.51
C ARG A 113 -19.49 14.91 8.50
N LEU A 114 -18.77 14.09 7.74
CA LEU A 114 -19.04 12.64 7.63
C LEU A 114 -18.67 11.86 8.90
N GLN A 115 -17.63 12.27 9.62
CA GLN A 115 -17.23 11.65 10.89
C GLN A 115 -18.25 11.90 12.01
N SER A 116 -18.95 13.03 11.99
CA SER A 116 -20.04 13.29 12.95
C SER A 116 -21.21 12.31 12.78
N VAL A 117 -21.41 11.75 11.58
CA VAL A 117 -22.45 10.77 11.26
C VAL A 117 -22.01 9.32 11.56
N LYS A 118 -20.69 8.99 11.45
CA LYS A 118 -20.16 7.62 11.61
C LYS A 118 -19.95 7.17 13.05
N ARG A 119 -19.95 8.05 14.05
CA ARG A 119 -19.77 7.68 15.49
C ARG A 119 -20.85 6.77 16.07
N ASN A 120 -21.93 6.52 15.35
CA ASN A 120 -23.06 5.69 15.81
C ASN A 120 -23.12 4.28 15.18
N ALA A 121 -22.11 3.83 14.46
CA ALA A 121 -22.16 2.56 13.73
C ALA A 121 -21.05 1.55 14.06
N ASP A 122 -20.45 1.60 15.25
CA ASP A 122 -19.55 0.54 15.72
C ASP A 122 -20.39 -0.61 16.33
N VAL A 123 -20.94 -1.44 15.45
CA VAL A 123 -21.48 -2.74 15.85
C VAL A 123 -20.30 -3.71 16.01
N PHE A 124 -19.99 -4.04 17.25
CA PHE A 124 -19.07 -5.12 17.62
C PHE A 124 -19.58 -6.44 17.03
N SER A 125 -18.97 -6.91 15.96
CA SER A 125 -19.13 -8.28 15.49
C SER A 125 -18.26 -9.19 16.35
N SER A 126 -18.87 -10.18 16.98
CA SER A 126 -18.25 -11.20 17.84
C SER A 126 -17.45 -12.27 17.08
N THR A 127 -17.14 -12.06 15.82
CA THR A 127 -16.34 -12.98 15.00
C THR A 127 -14.85 -12.77 15.23
N GLN A 128 -14.11 -13.86 15.39
CA GLN A 128 -12.65 -13.86 15.56
C GLN A 128 -11.87 -13.42 14.30
N GLU A 129 -12.57 -13.14 13.21
CA GLU A 129 -12.00 -12.72 11.92
C GLU A 129 -12.52 -11.34 11.50
N THR A 130 -11.63 -10.53 10.98
CA THR A 130 -11.95 -9.24 10.35
C THR A 130 -11.66 -9.32 8.86
N ILE A 131 -12.62 -8.96 8.02
CA ILE A 131 -12.42 -8.86 6.58
C ILE A 131 -12.02 -7.42 6.25
N LEU A 132 -10.82 -7.25 5.69
CA LEU A 132 -10.35 -5.95 5.24
C LEU A 132 -10.99 -5.61 3.90
N ARG A 133 -11.65 -4.44 3.82
CA ARG A 133 -12.19 -3.90 2.58
C ARG A 133 -11.34 -2.72 2.15
N LEU A 134 -10.91 -2.75 0.90
CA LEU A 134 -10.14 -1.71 0.24
C LEU A 134 -10.81 -1.33 -1.07
N HIS A 135 -10.76 -0.07 -1.42
CA HIS A 135 -11.31 0.46 -2.67
C HIS A 135 -10.22 0.81 -3.69
N GLY A 136 -8.98 1.00 -3.22
CA GLY A 136 -7.83 1.36 -4.07
C GLY A 136 -7.98 2.74 -4.74
N GLY A 137 -8.92 3.56 -4.26
CA GLY A 137 -9.14 4.91 -4.74
C GLY A 137 -8.11 5.89 -4.18
N TYR A 138 -8.06 7.08 -4.79
CA TYR A 138 -7.39 8.26 -4.25
C TYR A 138 -8.46 9.12 -3.59
N GLY A 139 -9.01 8.63 -2.49
CA GLY A 139 -10.10 9.29 -1.76
C GLY A 139 -9.63 9.93 -0.46
N PRO A 140 -10.55 10.58 0.25
CA PRO A 140 -10.25 11.24 1.51
C PRO A 140 -9.76 10.29 2.61
N ASP A 141 -9.93 8.99 2.44
CA ASP A 141 -9.48 7.95 3.36
C ASP A 141 -8.21 7.22 2.89
N LEU A 142 -7.44 7.82 1.96
CA LEU A 142 -6.26 7.19 1.34
C LEU A 142 -5.25 6.67 2.38
N MET A 143 -4.98 7.42 3.45
CA MET A 143 -4.07 6.96 4.51
C MET A 143 -4.61 5.74 5.24
N SER A 144 -5.91 5.71 5.49
CA SER A 144 -6.58 4.52 6.07
C SER A 144 -6.53 3.33 5.11
N GLU A 145 -6.65 3.57 3.80
CA GLU A 145 -6.48 2.56 2.76
C GLU A 145 -5.04 2.01 2.75
N VAL A 146 -4.02 2.88 2.80
CA VAL A 146 -2.61 2.48 2.88
C VAL A 146 -2.35 1.61 4.12
N TYR A 147 -2.91 1.98 5.28
CA TYR A 147 -2.82 1.19 6.49
C TYR A 147 -3.50 -0.19 6.35
N ARG A 148 -4.74 -0.23 5.86
CA ARG A 148 -5.46 -1.49 5.60
C ARG A 148 -4.72 -2.37 4.60
N TYR A 149 -4.14 -1.75 3.57
CA TYR A 149 -3.32 -2.44 2.58
C TYR A 149 -2.09 -3.09 3.20
N ALA A 150 -1.38 -2.39 4.07
CA ALA A 150 -0.24 -2.93 4.80
C ALA A 150 -0.62 -4.12 5.70
N CYS A 151 -1.76 -4.06 6.38
CA CYS A 151 -2.29 -5.18 7.16
C CYS A 151 -2.64 -6.40 6.28
N ALA A 152 -3.28 -6.17 5.13
CA ALA A 152 -3.60 -7.22 4.16
C ALA A 152 -2.34 -7.85 3.58
N ALA A 153 -1.32 -7.05 3.27
CA ALA A 153 -0.03 -7.51 2.75
C ALA A 153 0.64 -8.53 3.68
N VAL A 154 0.60 -8.32 5.00
CA VAL A 154 1.10 -9.27 6.00
C VAL A 154 0.36 -10.60 5.94
N ALA A 155 -0.97 -10.59 5.83
CA ALA A 155 -1.78 -11.81 5.76
C ALA A 155 -1.55 -12.58 4.45
N ILE A 156 -1.38 -11.86 3.34
CA ILE A 156 -1.04 -12.44 2.03
C ILE A 156 0.37 -13.06 2.06
N ALA A 157 1.36 -12.33 2.57
CA ALA A 157 2.74 -12.78 2.64
C ALA A 157 2.92 -14.08 3.45
N ARG A 158 2.10 -14.31 4.48
CA ARG A 158 2.12 -15.56 5.26
C ARG A 158 1.72 -16.79 4.46
N LYS A 159 0.90 -16.61 3.44
CA LYS A 159 0.37 -17.68 2.58
C LYS A 159 1.16 -17.82 1.28
N ALA A 160 1.84 -16.76 0.86
CA ALA A 160 2.59 -16.72 -0.38
C ALA A 160 4.00 -17.31 -0.23
N ARG A 161 4.53 -17.90 -1.32
CA ARG A 161 5.93 -18.31 -1.43
C ARG A 161 6.67 -17.32 -2.31
N PHE A 162 7.63 -16.59 -1.76
CA PHE A 162 8.43 -15.61 -2.49
C PHE A 162 9.85 -15.51 -1.94
N ASP A 163 10.73 -14.93 -2.74
CA ASP A 163 12.16 -14.79 -2.44
C ASP A 163 12.52 -13.32 -2.19
N VAL A 164 11.79 -12.37 -2.82
CA VAL A 164 12.03 -10.93 -2.78
C VAL A 164 10.69 -10.19 -2.63
N ILE A 165 10.71 -9.08 -1.89
CA ILE A 165 9.62 -8.11 -1.77
C ILE A 165 9.94 -6.93 -2.68
N HIS A 166 8.98 -6.46 -3.48
CA HIS A 166 9.14 -5.30 -4.34
C HIS A 166 7.94 -4.37 -4.17
N VAL A 167 8.20 -3.12 -3.80
CA VAL A 167 7.16 -2.11 -3.53
C VAL A 167 7.29 -0.93 -4.48
N HIS A 168 6.16 -0.32 -4.86
CA HIS A 168 6.07 0.77 -5.82
C HIS A 168 5.43 1.99 -5.18
N ASP A 169 6.21 3.03 -4.99
CA ASP A 169 5.85 4.31 -4.38
C ASP A 169 5.33 4.21 -2.93
N TRP A 170 5.17 5.36 -2.32
CA TRP A 170 4.90 5.55 -0.91
C TRP A 170 3.67 4.79 -0.38
N MET A 171 2.62 4.65 -1.18
CA MET A 171 1.39 3.94 -0.78
C MET A 171 1.63 2.46 -0.47
N THR A 172 2.70 1.88 -1.01
CA THR A 172 3.03 0.46 -0.82
C THR A 172 4.22 0.24 0.11
N TYR A 173 4.99 1.28 0.44
CA TYR A 173 6.15 1.15 1.31
C TYR A 173 5.83 0.59 2.69
N PRO A 174 4.74 1.00 3.39
CA PRO A 174 4.37 0.40 4.66
C PRO A 174 4.11 -1.11 4.57
N ALA A 175 3.50 -1.58 3.49
CA ALA A 175 3.31 -3.02 3.23
C ALA A 175 4.66 -3.75 3.13
N GLY A 176 5.59 -3.19 2.36
CA GLY A 176 6.95 -3.76 2.21
C GLY A 176 7.72 -3.83 3.51
N ILE A 177 7.71 -2.75 4.30
CA ILE A 177 8.38 -2.67 5.60
C ILE A 177 7.89 -3.77 6.54
N LEU A 178 6.56 -3.94 6.65
CA LEU A 178 5.95 -4.93 7.53
C LEU A 178 6.23 -6.36 7.08
N VAL A 179 6.10 -6.62 5.77
CA VAL A 179 6.39 -7.95 5.22
C VAL A 179 7.87 -8.30 5.38
N ARG A 180 8.78 -7.32 5.21
CA ARG A 180 10.23 -7.52 5.48
C ARG A 180 10.47 -7.85 6.94
N LYS A 181 9.89 -7.09 7.87
CA LYS A 181 9.99 -7.36 9.32
C LYS A 181 9.49 -8.77 9.67
N LEU A 182 8.37 -9.19 9.07
CA LEU A 182 7.77 -10.50 9.32
C LEU A 182 8.59 -11.67 8.79
N THR A 183 9.20 -11.50 7.61
CA THR A 183 9.74 -12.62 6.82
C THR A 183 11.26 -12.64 6.73
N GLY A 184 11.93 -11.53 7.02
CA GLY A 184 13.36 -11.33 6.83
C GLY A 184 13.79 -11.32 5.34
N LYS A 185 12.83 -11.30 4.39
CA LYS A 185 13.14 -11.30 2.96
C LYS A 185 13.62 -9.92 2.50
N PRO A 186 14.51 -9.85 1.49
CA PRO A 186 15.00 -8.59 0.97
C PRO A 186 13.88 -7.75 0.36
N LEU A 187 13.97 -6.44 0.59
CA LEU A 187 13.02 -5.43 0.13
C LEU A 187 13.67 -4.55 -0.95
N VAL A 188 12.98 -4.44 -2.08
CA VAL A 188 13.29 -3.49 -3.15
C VAL A 188 12.22 -2.39 -3.12
N ALA A 189 12.63 -1.13 -2.94
CA ALA A 189 11.76 0.02 -3.06
C ALA A 189 11.94 0.68 -4.43
N HIS A 190 10.85 0.85 -5.17
CA HIS A 190 10.85 1.48 -6.49
C HIS A 190 10.17 2.85 -6.40
N ILE A 191 10.89 3.89 -6.81
CA ILE A 191 10.43 5.27 -6.82
C ILE A 191 10.00 5.60 -8.25
N HIS A 192 8.76 6.06 -8.41
CA HIS A 192 8.28 6.62 -9.68
C HIS A 192 8.24 8.15 -9.64
N ALA A 193 7.91 8.74 -8.49
CA ALA A 193 8.04 10.15 -8.17
C ALA A 193 8.04 10.36 -6.65
N LEU A 194 8.87 11.25 -6.15
CA LEU A 194 8.85 11.67 -4.74
C LEU A 194 7.82 12.77 -4.50
N GLU A 195 7.41 12.93 -3.26
CA GLU A 195 6.52 14.03 -2.86
C GLU A 195 7.14 15.39 -3.16
N HIS A 196 8.45 15.51 -2.96
CA HIS A 196 9.19 16.72 -3.32
C HIS A 196 9.10 17.04 -4.82
N ASP A 197 9.18 16.02 -5.69
CA ASP A 197 9.06 16.19 -7.15
C ASP A 197 7.67 16.64 -7.58
N ARG A 198 6.64 16.24 -6.81
CA ARG A 198 5.23 16.56 -7.06
C ARG A 198 4.81 17.92 -6.54
N SER A 199 5.28 18.29 -5.35
CA SER A 199 4.75 19.41 -4.56
C SER A 199 5.76 20.50 -4.26
N GLY A 200 7.04 20.32 -4.61
CA GLY A 200 8.12 21.27 -4.33
C GLY A 200 8.19 21.63 -2.83
N ASP A 201 8.22 22.93 -2.53
CA ASP A 201 8.31 23.42 -1.15
C ASP A 201 7.05 23.18 -0.30
N ASN A 202 5.91 22.87 -0.95
CA ASN A 202 4.63 22.57 -0.29
C ASN A 202 4.41 21.07 -0.07
N MET A 203 5.50 20.31 0.09
CA MET A 203 5.39 18.85 0.26
C MET A 203 4.57 18.45 1.49
N ASN A 204 3.80 17.40 1.32
CA ASN A 204 3.10 16.75 2.43
C ASN A 204 4.09 15.99 3.31
N ARG A 205 4.20 16.42 4.59
CA ARG A 205 5.17 15.86 5.55
C ARG A 205 4.92 14.40 5.87
N ASP A 206 3.67 13.96 5.88
CA ASP A 206 3.31 12.57 6.17
C ASP A 206 3.73 11.66 5.02
N VAL A 207 3.46 12.07 3.78
CA VAL A 207 3.90 11.34 2.57
C VAL A 207 5.43 11.28 2.51
N ALA A 208 6.11 12.42 2.70
CA ALA A 208 7.57 12.47 2.73
C ALA A 208 8.17 11.59 3.84
N GLY A 209 7.50 11.53 5.02
CA GLY A 209 7.87 10.63 6.11
C GLY A 209 7.77 9.15 5.72
N ILE A 210 6.68 8.77 5.05
CA ILE A 210 6.49 7.39 4.54
C ILE A 210 7.53 7.06 3.47
N GLU A 211 7.80 7.98 2.54
CA GLU A 211 8.84 7.82 1.53
C GLU A 211 10.20 7.55 2.16
N ARG A 212 10.62 8.43 3.09
CA ARG A 212 11.88 8.26 3.81
C ARG A 212 11.96 6.90 4.50
N ALA A 213 10.94 6.53 5.29
CA ALA A 213 10.92 5.27 6.02
C ALA A 213 11.01 4.05 5.07
N GLY A 214 10.34 4.11 3.92
CA GLY A 214 10.38 3.06 2.91
C GLY A 214 11.75 2.89 2.28
N LEU A 215 12.38 4.00 1.92
CA LEU A 215 13.70 4.00 1.29
C LEU A 215 14.81 3.57 2.27
N GLU A 216 14.77 4.03 3.52
CA GLU A 216 15.71 3.62 4.57
C GLU A 216 15.57 2.13 4.93
N ALA A 217 14.35 1.57 4.86
CA ALA A 217 14.11 0.17 5.14
C ALA A 217 14.50 -0.77 3.98
N ALA A 218 14.68 -0.25 2.78
CA ALA A 218 14.95 -1.07 1.59
C ALA A 218 16.41 -1.56 1.53
N ASP A 219 16.60 -2.79 1.07
CA ASP A 219 17.92 -3.35 0.78
C ASP A 219 18.45 -2.82 -0.56
N ARG A 220 17.53 -2.43 -1.46
CA ARG A 220 17.83 -1.79 -2.75
C ARG A 220 16.75 -0.79 -3.10
N VAL A 221 17.16 0.34 -3.66
CA VAL A 221 16.29 1.37 -4.20
C VAL A 221 16.45 1.41 -5.71
N VAL A 222 15.35 1.50 -6.42
CA VAL A 222 15.28 1.65 -7.88
C VAL A 222 14.54 2.96 -8.17
N ALA A 223 15.13 3.84 -8.94
CA ALA A 223 14.52 5.06 -9.44
C ALA A 223 14.22 4.93 -10.94
N VAL A 224 13.15 5.53 -11.42
CA VAL A 224 12.78 5.49 -12.86
C VAL A 224 13.69 6.35 -13.72
N SER A 225 14.41 7.30 -13.13
CA SER A 225 15.31 8.20 -13.84
C SER A 225 16.45 8.71 -12.94
N HIS A 226 17.41 9.40 -13.53
CA HIS A 226 18.44 10.14 -12.78
C HIS A 226 17.92 11.43 -12.14
N TYR A 227 16.75 11.89 -12.53
CA TYR A 227 16.09 13.07 -11.94
C TYR A 227 15.43 12.71 -10.58
N THR A 228 14.83 11.54 -10.51
CA THR A 228 14.23 10.98 -9.29
C THR A 228 15.32 10.45 -8.36
#